data_08026ee5ba67e4a370c5b4c34ad1c7ab
#
_entry.id   08026ee5ba67e4a370c5b4c34ad1c7ab
#
_cell.length_a   1.000
_cell.length_b   1.000
_cell.length_c   1.000
_cell.angle_alpha   90.00
_cell.angle_beta   90.00
_cell.angle_gamma   90.00
#
_symmetry.space_group_name_H-M   'P 1'
#
loop_
_entity.id
_entity.type
_entity.pdbx_description
1 polymer ?
#
loop_
_entity_poly.entity_id
_entity_poly.type
_entity_poly.pdbx_seq_one_letter_code
_entity_poly.pdbx_strand_id
1 'polypeptide(L)'
;MESRELAKQICEALADKKGEDIKILNISEVTVLADYFIIASGSNRNQVQAMADNVEETLGKLGHEPKQIEGYQSGNWILMDYKDVIVHIFCREDRLFYDLERLWRDAISVSKEQLGIKEAAL
;
A
#
# COMPACT_ATOMS: atom_id res chain seq x y z
N MET A 1 0.39 -13.14 -11.54
CA MET A 1 1.29 -12.78 -10.43
C MET A 1 0.58 -13.08 -9.13
N GLU A 2 1.24 -13.76 -8.23
CA GLU A 2 0.66 -14.07 -6.92
C GLU A 2 0.50 -12.80 -6.09
N SER A 3 -0.46 -12.80 -5.18
CA SER A 3 -0.73 -11.64 -4.32
C SER A 3 0.50 -11.23 -3.50
N ARG A 4 1.29 -12.21 -3.05
CA ARG A 4 2.53 -11.94 -2.30
C ARG A 4 3.52 -11.14 -3.13
N GLU A 5 3.74 -11.52 -4.39
CA GLU A 5 4.65 -10.81 -5.30
C GLU A 5 4.10 -9.43 -5.66
N LEU A 6 2.79 -9.34 -5.85
CA LEU A 6 2.12 -8.07 -6.11
C LEU A 6 2.33 -7.11 -4.93
N ALA A 7 2.14 -7.60 -3.69
CA ALA A 7 2.36 -6.82 -2.48
C ALA A 7 3.81 -6.33 -2.39
N LYS A 8 4.76 -7.19 -2.72
CA LYS A 8 6.19 -6.84 -2.74
C LYS A 8 6.48 -5.70 -3.69
N GLN A 9 5.98 -5.79 -4.93
CA GLN A 9 6.20 -4.76 -5.94
C GLN A 9 5.58 -3.42 -5.52
N ILE A 10 4.40 -3.47 -4.90
CA ILE A 10 3.74 -2.27 -4.39
C ILE A 10 4.59 -1.61 -3.31
N CYS A 11 5.07 -2.39 -2.34
CA CYS A 11 5.90 -1.85 -1.26
C CYS A 11 7.18 -1.21 -1.79
N GLU A 12 7.83 -1.85 -2.74
CA GLU A 12 9.04 -1.28 -3.35
C GLU A 12 8.74 0.03 -4.09
N ALA A 13 7.62 0.08 -4.81
CA ALA A 13 7.22 1.30 -5.51
C ALA A 13 6.91 2.45 -4.55
N LEU A 14 6.29 2.15 -3.41
CA LEU A 14 6.02 3.16 -2.37
C LEU A 14 7.32 3.65 -1.75
N ALA A 15 8.24 2.74 -1.45
CA ALA A 15 9.53 3.07 -0.86
C ALA A 15 10.39 3.92 -1.80
N ASP A 16 10.32 3.69 -3.10
CA ASP A 16 11.04 4.49 -4.10
C ASP A 16 10.68 5.96 -4.05
N LYS A 17 9.47 6.28 -3.62
CA LYS A 17 9.01 7.66 -3.46
C LYS A 17 9.04 8.09 -1.99
N LYS A 18 9.88 7.42 -1.20
CA LYS A 18 10.11 7.73 0.22
C LYS A 18 8.86 7.62 1.08
N GLY A 19 8.00 6.66 0.73
CA GLY A 19 6.83 6.35 1.55
C GLY A 19 7.24 6.03 2.98
N GLU A 20 6.47 6.54 3.94
CA GLU A 20 6.74 6.38 5.36
C GLU A 20 5.80 5.36 5.98
N ASP A 21 6.26 4.72 7.05
CA ASP A 21 5.44 3.83 7.86
C ASP A 21 4.69 2.78 7.05
N ILE A 22 5.38 2.12 6.12
CA ILE A 22 4.75 1.12 5.27
C ILE A 22 4.43 -0.11 6.10
N LYS A 23 3.13 -0.42 6.22
CA LYS A 23 2.62 -1.59 6.93
C LYS A 23 1.99 -2.55 5.95
N ILE A 24 2.23 -3.82 6.16
CA ILE A 24 1.68 -4.90 5.34
C ILE A 24 0.86 -5.80 6.24
N LEU A 25 -0.42 -5.93 5.95
CA LEU A 25 -1.34 -6.76 6.74
C LEU A 25 -1.87 -7.89 5.86
N ASN A 26 -1.67 -9.13 6.31
CA ASN A 26 -2.31 -10.27 5.68
C ASN A 26 -3.72 -10.38 6.24
N ILE A 27 -4.71 -10.16 5.40
CA ILE A 27 -6.13 -10.17 5.79
C ILE A 27 -6.89 -11.36 5.19
N SER A 28 -6.19 -12.29 4.56
CA SER A 28 -6.82 -13.41 3.85
C SER A 28 -7.66 -14.30 4.77
N GLU A 29 -7.32 -14.39 6.04
CA GLU A 29 -8.06 -15.20 7.01
C GLU A 29 -9.19 -14.45 7.70
N VAL A 30 -9.21 -13.12 7.60
CA VAL A 30 -10.25 -12.31 8.26
C VAL A 30 -11.28 -11.78 7.28
N THR A 31 -11.00 -11.81 5.98
CA THR A 31 -11.93 -11.36 4.95
C THR A 31 -11.65 -12.05 3.62
N VAL A 32 -12.67 -12.10 2.78
CA VAL A 32 -12.53 -12.59 1.40
C VAL A 32 -12.30 -11.44 0.41
N LEU A 33 -12.25 -10.19 0.89
CA LEU A 33 -12.11 -9.01 0.03
C LEU A 33 -10.75 -8.92 -0.67
N ALA A 34 -9.70 -9.30 0.04
CA ALA A 34 -8.34 -9.25 -0.49
C ALA A 34 -7.43 -10.12 0.38
N ASP A 35 -6.21 -10.36 -0.10
CA ASP A 35 -5.21 -11.09 0.67
C ASP A 35 -4.38 -10.17 1.53
N TYR A 36 -4.09 -8.96 1.04
CA TYR A 36 -3.24 -8.00 1.74
C TYR A 36 -3.81 -6.59 1.70
N PHE A 37 -3.66 -5.88 2.82
CA PHE A 37 -3.72 -4.43 2.87
C PHE A 37 -2.30 -3.91 2.99
N ILE A 38 -1.98 -2.87 2.24
CA ILE A 38 -0.73 -2.14 2.38
C ILE A 38 -1.08 -0.72 2.73
N ILE A 39 -0.48 -0.23 3.82
CA ILE A 39 -0.75 1.11 4.34
C ILE A 39 0.56 1.88 4.36
N ALA A 40 0.56 3.07 3.80
CA ALA A 40 1.74 3.92 3.77
C ALA A 40 1.34 5.38 3.97
N SER A 41 2.31 6.20 4.33
CA SER A 41 2.10 7.63 4.55
C SER A 41 3.06 8.45 3.73
N GLY A 42 2.63 9.64 3.31
CA GLY A 42 3.47 10.66 2.73
C GLY A 42 3.37 11.94 3.53
N SER A 43 4.37 12.82 3.42
CA SER A 43 4.43 14.05 4.21
C SER A 43 3.51 15.15 3.71
N ASN A 44 3.10 15.08 2.45
CA ASN A 44 2.22 16.07 1.84
C ASN A 44 1.47 15.44 0.66
N ARG A 45 0.48 16.19 0.15
CA ARG A 45 -0.35 15.76 -0.97
C ARG A 45 0.48 15.35 -2.20
N ASN A 46 1.48 16.16 -2.55
CA ASN A 46 2.28 15.88 -3.74
C ASN A 46 3.02 14.56 -3.63
N GLN A 47 3.58 14.26 -2.45
CA GLN A 47 4.25 13.00 -2.21
C GLN A 47 3.27 11.83 -2.26
N VAL A 48 2.12 11.97 -1.63
CA VAL A 48 1.08 10.93 -1.63
C VAL A 48 0.67 10.60 -3.06
N GLN A 49 0.45 11.63 -3.89
CA GLN A 49 0.11 11.43 -5.30
C GLN A 49 1.26 10.79 -6.09
N ALA A 50 2.51 11.20 -5.81
CA ALA A 50 3.68 10.61 -6.46
C ALA A 50 3.84 9.14 -6.10
N MET A 51 3.55 8.76 -4.85
CA MET A 51 3.57 7.37 -4.42
C MET A 51 2.54 6.55 -5.19
N ALA A 52 1.31 7.05 -5.30
CA ALA A 52 0.26 6.38 -6.06
C ALA A 52 0.63 6.25 -7.54
N ASP A 53 1.16 7.32 -8.14
CA ASP A 53 1.59 7.31 -9.54
C ASP A 53 2.66 6.25 -9.78
N ASN A 54 3.61 6.13 -8.86
CA ASN A 54 4.69 5.16 -9.01
C ASN A 54 4.20 3.72 -8.87
N VAL A 55 3.24 3.47 -7.98
CA VAL A 55 2.60 2.16 -7.88
C VAL A 55 1.90 1.82 -9.19
N GLU A 56 1.10 2.75 -9.71
CA GLU A 56 0.36 2.52 -10.95
C GLU A 56 1.29 2.26 -12.13
N GLU A 57 2.34 3.06 -12.26
CA GLU A 57 3.32 2.90 -13.33
C GLU A 57 4.07 1.57 -13.23
N THR A 58 4.55 1.24 -12.04
CA THR A 58 5.32 0.02 -11.81
C THR A 58 4.49 -1.22 -12.11
N LEU A 59 3.26 -1.28 -11.59
CA LEU A 59 2.39 -2.43 -11.82
C LEU A 59 1.86 -2.47 -13.24
N GLY A 60 1.66 -1.31 -13.86
CA GLY A 60 1.25 -1.23 -15.27
C GLY A 60 2.26 -1.88 -16.19
N LYS A 61 3.55 -1.67 -15.95
CA LYS A 61 4.62 -2.31 -16.70
C LYS A 61 4.62 -3.83 -16.55
N LEU A 62 4.09 -4.32 -15.44
CA LEU A 62 3.97 -5.75 -15.16
C LEU A 62 2.64 -6.35 -15.64
N GLY A 63 1.81 -5.53 -16.28
CA GLY A 63 0.52 -5.98 -16.80
C GLY A 63 -0.63 -5.90 -15.81
N HIS A 64 -0.47 -5.18 -14.70
CA HIS A 64 -1.49 -5.06 -13.65
C HIS A 64 -2.03 -3.64 -13.59
N GLU A 65 -3.32 -3.48 -13.88
CA GLU A 65 -4.01 -2.21 -13.74
C GLU A 65 -4.88 -2.25 -12.49
N PRO A 66 -5.03 -1.12 -11.78
CA PRO A 66 -5.93 -1.08 -10.64
C PRO A 66 -7.37 -1.19 -11.11
N LYS A 67 -8.18 -1.91 -10.33
CA LYS A 67 -9.62 -1.99 -10.58
C LYS A 67 -10.26 -0.62 -10.40
N GLN A 68 -9.79 0.13 -9.40
CA GLN A 68 -10.20 1.52 -9.17
C GLN A 68 -9.17 2.24 -8.33
N ILE A 69 -9.17 3.56 -8.45
CA ILE A 69 -8.37 4.46 -7.62
C ILE A 69 -9.33 5.52 -7.09
N GLU A 70 -9.35 5.72 -5.78
CA GLU A 70 -10.20 6.72 -5.14
C GLU A 70 -9.35 7.69 -4.32
N GLY A 71 -9.81 8.94 -4.23
CA GLY A 71 -9.19 9.96 -3.38
C GLY A 71 -7.93 10.60 -3.94
N TYR A 72 -7.58 10.35 -5.20
CA TYR A 72 -6.35 10.87 -5.79
C TYR A 72 -6.28 12.40 -5.75
N GLN A 73 -7.38 13.06 -6.07
CA GLN A 73 -7.38 14.53 -6.18
C GLN A 73 -7.13 15.21 -4.83
N SER A 74 -7.75 14.72 -3.77
CA SER A 74 -7.57 15.31 -2.45
C SER A 74 -6.19 15.00 -1.87
N GLY A 75 -5.67 13.80 -2.15
CA GLY A 75 -4.38 13.35 -1.63
C GLY A 75 -4.34 13.12 -0.13
N ASN A 76 -5.48 13.14 0.55
CA ASN A 76 -5.53 12.87 1.98
C ASN A 76 -5.50 11.37 2.26
N TRP A 77 -6.24 10.63 1.47
CA TRP A 77 -6.32 9.18 1.55
C TRP A 77 -6.59 8.66 0.13
N ILE A 78 -5.57 8.07 -0.48
CA ILE A 78 -5.71 7.45 -1.80
C ILE A 78 -5.86 5.95 -1.59
N LEU A 79 -6.92 5.38 -2.15
CA LEU A 79 -7.15 3.93 -2.15
C LEU A 79 -6.91 3.42 -3.56
N MET A 80 -6.07 2.38 -3.68
CA MET A 80 -5.82 1.71 -4.96
C MET A 80 -6.20 0.25 -4.83
N ASP A 81 -7.21 -0.16 -5.58
CA ASP A 81 -7.77 -1.52 -5.51
C ASP A 81 -7.19 -2.38 -6.63
N TYR A 82 -6.30 -3.31 -6.26
CA TYR A 82 -5.73 -4.30 -7.17
C TYR A 82 -6.36 -5.67 -6.99
N LYS A 83 -7.55 -5.74 -6.40
CA LYS A 83 -8.32 -6.95 -6.16
C LYS A 83 -7.73 -7.78 -5.01
N ASP A 84 -6.59 -8.42 -5.19
CA ASP A 84 -5.97 -9.26 -4.15
C ASP A 84 -5.17 -8.44 -3.14
N VAL A 85 -4.81 -7.22 -3.51
CA VAL A 85 -4.06 -6.29 -2.66
C VAL A 85 -4.73 -4.93 -2.75
N ILE A 86 -5.03 -4.36 -1.61
CA ILE A 86 -5.60 -3.00 -1.54
C ILE A 86 -4.58 -2.10 -0.86
N VAL A 87 -4.24 -1.00 -1.54
CA VAL A 87 -3.23 -0.05 -1.08
C VAL A 87 -3.93 1.18 -0.52
N HIS A 88 -3.50 1.59 0.67
CA HIS A 88 -3.98 2.81 1.31
C HIS A 88 -2.80 3.75 1.52
N ILE A 89 -2.83 4.92 0.91
CA ILE A 89 -1.78 5.91 1.05
C ILE A 89 -2.38 7.15 1.72
N PHE A 90 -1.89 7.48 2.89
CA PHE A 90 -2.40 8.61 3.68
C PHE A 90 -1.40 9.75 3.71
N CYS A 91 -1.92 10.98 3.72
CA CYS A 91 -1.13 12.09 4.20
C CYS A 91 -0.84 11.85 5.69
N ARG A 92 0.38 12.11 6.13
CA ARG A 92 0.83 11.79 7.51
C ARG A 92 -0.15 12.27 8.58
N GLU A 93 -0.71 13.48 8.41
CA GLU A 93 -1.64 14.08 9.37
C GLU A 93 -2.94 13.28 9.49
N ASP A 94 -3.36 12.63 8.42
CA ASP A 94 -4.66 11.93 8.37
C ASP A 94 -4.58 10.47 8.79
N ARG A 95 -3.39 9.89 8.80
CA ARG A 95 -3.23 8.46 9.10
C ARG A 95 -3.71 8.08 10.49
N LEU A 96 -3.39 8.91 11.50
CA LEU A 96 -3.83 8.65 12.87
C LEU A 96 -5.35 8.75 13.00
N PHE A 97 -5.96 9.61 12.20
CA PHE A 97 -7.40 9.79 12.19
C PHE A 97 -8.14 8.56 11.63
N TYR A 98 -7.58 7.95 10.58
CA TYR A 98 -8.20 6.81 9.90
C TYR A 98 -7.71 5.45 10.38
N ASP A 99 -6.96 5.35 11.37
CA ASP A 99 -6.38 4.15 12.01
C ASP A 99 -6.93 2.80 11.51
N LEU A 100 -6.61 2.46 10.27
CA LEU A 100 -7.06 1.21 9.64
C LEU A 100 -6.47 -0.03 10.31
N GLU A 101 -5.29 0.11 10.90
CA GLU A 101 -4.63 -0.98 11.61
C GLU A 101 -5.48 -1.46 12.78
N ARG A 102 -6.21 -0.55 13.41
CA ARG A 102 -7.09 -0.84 14.52
C ARG A 102 -8.32 -1.61 14.09
N LEU A 103 -8.86 -1.27 12.91
CA LEU A 103 -10.01 -1.96 12.34
C LEU A 103 -9.67 -3.41 11.97
N TRP A 104 -8.42 -3.67 11.63
CA TRP A 104 -7.94 -4.96 11.18
C TRP A 104 -6.94 -5.57 12.16
N ARG A 105 -7.15 -5.36 13.46
CA ARG A 105 -6.21 -5.83 14.51
C ARG A 105 -6.02 -7.35 14.53
N ASP A 106 -6.98 -8.11 14.00
CA ASP A 106 -6.86 -9.57 13.90
C ASP A 106 -6.04 -10.00 12.68
N ALA A 107 -5.68 -9.05 11.82
CA ALA A 107 -4.85 -9.33 10.66
C ALA A 107 -3.42 -9.61 11.10
N ILE A 108 -2.74 -10.46 10.35
CA ILE A 108 -1.36 -10.82 10.61
C ILE A 108 -0.45 -9.76 9.99
N SER A 109 0.37 -9.11 10.82
CA SER A 109 1.38 -8.18 10.35
C SER A 109 2.48 -8.97 9.64
N VAL A 110 2.85 -8.52 8.43
CA VAL A 110 3.87 -9.17 7.62
C VAL A 110 5.07 -8.25 7.53
N SER A 111 6.25 -8.76 7.89
CA SER A 111 7.47 -7.97 7.75
C SER A 111 7.91 -7.90 6.30
N LYS A 112 8.67 -6.86 5.96
CA LYS A 112 9.26 -6.73 4.62
C LYS A 112 10.13 -7.95 4.30
N GLU A 113 10.85 -8.47 5.28
CA GLU A 113 11.71 -9.65 5.12
C GLU A 113 10.89 -10.88 4.74
N GLN A 114 9.71 -11.07 5.33
CA GLN A 114 8.83 -12.18 5.00
C GLN A 114 8.32 -12.10 3.56
N LEU A 115 8.24 -10.91 2.98
CA LEU A 115 7.90 -10.73 1.56
C LEU A 115 9.12 -10.82 0.65
N GLY A 116 10.31 -10.91 1.21
CA GLY A 116 11.54 -10.95 0.43
C GLY A 116 12.03 -9.58 -0.02
N ILE A 117 11.58 -8.51 0.65
CA ILE A 117 12.04 -7.15 0.38
C ILE A 117 13.31 -6.91 1.18
N LYS A 118 14.36 -6.49 0.49
CA LYS A 118 15.58 -6.07 1.17
C LYS A 118 15.43 -4.65 1.65
N GLU A 119 15.67 -4.42 2.92
CA GLU A 119 15.70 -3.06 3.42
C GLU A 119 16.89 -2.34 2.83
N ALA A 120 16.66 -1.10 2.39
CA ALA A 120 17.76 -0.26 1.95
C ALA A 120 18.70 -0.05 3.13
N ALA A 121 20.00 -0.26 2.91
CA ALA A 121 21.00 0.05 3.91
C ALA A 121 20.93 1.55 4.20
N LEU A 122 20.72 1.88 5.43
CA LEU A 122 20.70 3.26 5.88
C LEU A 122 22.10 3.81 6.04
#